data_8cc9d584ea57e1d8352743527f35fbd7
#
_entry.id   8cc9d584ea57e1d8352743527f35fbd7
#
_cell.length_a   1.000
_cell.length_b   1.000
_cell.length_c   1.000
_cell.angle_alpha   90.00
_cell.angle_beta   90.00
_cell.angle_gamma   90.00
#
_symmetry.space_group_name_H-M   'P 1'
#
loop_
_entity.id
_entity.type
_entity.pdbx_description
1 polymer ?
#
loop_
_entity_poly.entity_id
_entity_poly.type
_entity_poly.pdbx_seq_one_letter_code
_entity_poly.pdbx_strand_id
1 'polypeptide(L)'
;MSSVASHVLSSSTRVEWFAVAAPGLETCLFHELSALFPDSARRSEAGGTTVWGSLETLFRANLESRTATRVLLRVGRFRALHFSELRKKAAALPWPRFAAPMVRLRVSVAAHKCRLFHSDAIAERVVSALGDSGVVQTQDPDAPLLHVFARGEQDEFLFSVDSSGELLHKRGYRQQDGHAPMRETLAPALLSLSGFDGQVALCDPMCGSGTLAIEAAHLALLRAPGLLRRFAFFDWPLFSKPVWETLVAHTKSNERPQPLAPIFASDHDPRMVDLARNNAERANVSQHIVFQTCSVKQLTLPTVKAGLIVCNPPYGKRLRDGQIVATYRSLFQLLRRHPAFRLFVFTPDPKLATAAGCPRRVETLHNGGLRVGLFAQPAPPAQPV
;
A
#
# COMPACT_ATOMS: atom_id res chain seq x y z
N MET A 1 -28.13 -18.28 -34.83
CA MET A 1 -27.79 -16.90 -34.55
C MET A 1 -28.40 -16.52 -33.20
N SER A 2 -27.67 -16.76 -32.14
CA SER A 2 -28.12 -16.44 -30.77
C SER A 2 -27.36 -15.20 -30.30
N SER A 3 -28.09 -14.12 -30.08
CA SER A 3 -27.62 -12.83 -29.59
C SER A 3 -27.04 -12.99 -28.19
N VAL A 4 -25.72 -13.01 -28.09
CA VAL A 4 -25.03 -12.80 -26.80
C VAL A 4 -25.20 -11.33 -26.45
N ALA A 5 -26.23 -11.03 -25.67
CA ALA A 5 -26.43 -9.70 -25.10
C ALA A 5 -25.21 -9.40 -24.17
N SER A 6 -24.31 -8.58 -24.65
CA SER A 6 -23.22 -7.98 -23.87
C SER A 6 -23.83 -7.06 -22.82
N HIS A 7 -24.13 -7.60 -21.63
CA HIS A 7 -24.46 -6.79 -20.48
C HIS A 7 -23.19 -6.07 -20.01
N VAL A 8 -22.86 -4.97 -20.67
CA VAL A 8 -21.94 -3.97 -20.14
C VAL A 8 -22.54 -3.50 -18.82
N LEU A 9 -21.85 -3.73 -17.71
CA LEU A 9 -22.24 -3.07 -16.47
C LEU A 9 -22.16 -1.57 -16.75
N SER A 10 -23.31 -0.88 -16.66
CA SER A 10 -23.31 0.58 -16.71
C SER A 10 -22.37 1.09 -15.60
N SER A 11 -21.76 2.25 -15.78
CA SER A 11 -20.94 2.93 -14.76
C SER A 11 -21.64 3.06 -13.40
N SER A 12 -22.96 2.89 -13.36
CA SER A 12 -23.83 2.92 -12.18
C SER A 12 -23.97 1.59 -11.43
N THR A 13 -23.47 0.45 -11.96
CA THR A 13 -23.63 -0.84 -11.27
C THR A 13 -22.76 -0.88 -10.02
N ARG A 14 -23.42 -0.95 -8.86
CA ARG A 14 -22.74 -1.04 -7.57
C ARG A 14 -22.08 -2.39 -7.40
N VAL A 15 -20.80 -2.37 -7.05
CA VAL A 15 -19.98 -3.54 -6.75
C VAL A 15 -19.44 -3.49 -5.32
N GLU A 16 -19.17 -4.65 -4.74
CA GLU A 16 -18.47 -4.76 -3.46
C GLU A 16 -17.00 -5.09 -3.73
N TRP A 17 -16.09 -4.31 -3.18
CA TRP A 17 -14.66 -4.59 -3.26
C TRP A 17 -13.98 -4.40 -1.91
N PHE A 18 -12.83 -5.04 -1.74
CA PHE A 18 -12.09 -5.09 -0.50
C PHE A 18 -10.64 -4.64 -0.71
N ALA A 19 -10.25 -3.58 -0.04
CA ALA A 19 -8.85 -3.17 0.02
C ALA A 19 -8.17 -3.89 1.19
N VAL A 20 -7.12 -4.62 0.89
CA VAL A 20 -6.32 -5.37 1.86
C VAL A 20 -5.31 -4.43 2.51
N ALA A 21 -5.30 -4.36 3.83
CA ALA A 21 -4.28 -3.66 4.61
C ALA A 21 -3.10 -4.58 4.95
N ALA A 22 -1.93 -4.00 5.16
CA ALA A 22 -0.90 -4.70 5.92
C ALA A 22 -1.31 -4.70 7.42
N PRO A 23 -0.94 -5.74 8.20
CA PRO A 23 -1.29 -5.81 9.61
C PRO A 23 -0.87 -4.56 10.39
N GLY A 24 -1.84 -3.95 11.09
CA GLY A 24 -1.69 -2.69 11.83
C GLY A 24 -1.91 -1.42 11.01
N LEU A 25 -2.20 -1.52 9.69
CA LEU A 25 -2.53 -0.38 8.84
C LEU A 25 -4.02 -0.27 8.52
N GLU A 26 -4.89 -1.09 9.11
CA GLU A 26 -6.32 -1.14 8.81
C GLU A 26 -6.99 0.23 9.03
N THR A 27 -6.66 0.91 10.13
CA THR A 27 -7.19 2.24 10.45
C THR A 27 -6.68 3.31 9.46
N CYS A 28 -5.38 3.27 9.11
CA CYS A 28 -4.82 4.19 8.12
C CYS A 28 -5.49 4.02 6.76
N LEU A 29 -5.66 2.77 6.31
CA LEU A 29 -6.35 2.46 5.05
C LEU A 29 -7.81 2.92 5.08
N PHE A 30 -8.53 2.68 6.18
CA PHE A 30 -9.92 3.12 6.32
C PHE A 30 -10.05 4.64 6.19
N HIS A 31 -9.19 5.42 6.84
CA HIS A 31 -9.18 6.88 6.74
C HIS A 31 -8.81 7.36 5.34
N GLU A 32 -7.81 6.75 4.71
CA GLU A 32 -7.42 7.04 3.33
C GLU A 32 -8.60 6.83 2.36
N LEU A 33 -9.24 5.66 2.41
CA LEU A 33 -10.39 5.35 1.55
C LEU A 33 -11.60 6.23 1.86
N SER A 34 -11.74 6.70 3.10
CA SER A 34 -12.79 7.65 3.49
C SER A 34 -12.58 9.01 2.83
N ALA A 35 -11.35 9.46 2.71
CA ALA A 35 -11.01 10.70 2.01
C ALA A 35 -11.13 10.56 0.49
N LEU A 36 -10.68 9.41 -0.08
CA LEU A 36 -10.73 9.17 -1.52
C LEU A 36 -12.18 8.97 -2.05
N PHE A 37 -13.05 8.34 -1.27
CA PHE A 37 -14.41 7.95 -1.69
C PHE A 37 -15.45 8.39 -0.64
N PRO A 38 -15.65 9.70 -0.41
CA PRO A 38 -16.54 10.19 0.66
C PRO A 38 -17.96 9.67 0.52
N ASP A 39 -18.48 9.54 -0.71
CA ASP A 39 -19.84 9.13 -1.03
C ASP A 39 -20.06 7.61 -1.05
N SER A 40 -18.99 6.82 -0.93
CA SER A 40 -19.10 5.36 -0.93
C SER A 40 -19.32 4.82 0.48
N ALA A 41 -20.29 3.91 0.63
CA ALA A 41 -20.42 3.16 1.87
C ALA A 41 -19.21 2.25 2.07
N ARG A 42 -18.70 2.17 3.31
CA ARG A 42 -17.51 1.37 3.64
C ARG A 42 -17.60 0.79 5.04
N ARG A 43 -16.88 -0.28 5.27
CA ARG A 43 -16.78 -0.96 6.56
C ARG A 43 -15.35 -1.43 6.81
N SER A 44 -14.79 -1.07 7.97
CA SER A 44 -13.53 -1.62 8.43
C SER A 44 -13.72 -3.06 8.90
N GLU A 45 -12.82 -3.95 8.49
CA GLU A 45 -12.83 -5.37 8.81
C GLU A 45 -11.41 -5.82 9.16
N ALA A 46 -11.29 -7.03 9.72
CA ALA A 46 -9.98 -7.63 9.93
C ALA A 46 -9.22 -7.78 8.61
N GLY A 47 -8.02 -7.17 8.53
CA GLY A 47 -7.15 -7.20 7.37
C GLY A 47 -7.50 -6.19 6.27
N GLY A 48 -8.45 -5.26 6.48
CA GLY A 48 -8.70 -4.19 5.49
C GLY A 48 -10.04 -3.48 5.58
N THR A 49 -10.50 -3.00 4.42
CA THR A 49 -11.75 -2.22 4.32
C THR A 49 -12.58 -2.71 3.14
N THR A 50 -13.83 -3.08 3.40
CA THR A 50 -14.84 -3.30 2.36
C THR A 50 -15.47 -1.97 1.96
N VAL A 51 -15.64 -1.79 0.65
CA VAL A 51 -16.25 -0.60 0.05
C VAL A 51 -17.33 -1.03 -0.94
N TRP A 52 -18.46 -0.33 -0.94
CA TRP A 52 -19.54 -0.48 -1.92
C TRP A 52 -19.55 0.73 -2.85
N GLY A 53 -19.09 0.53 -4.07
CA GLY A 53 -18.94 1.59 -5.08
C GLY A 53 -19.14 1.06 -6.49
N SER A 54 -18.62 1.77 -7.49
CA SER A 54 -18.60 1.35 -8.90
C SER A 54 -17.30 0.61 -9.25
N LEU A 55 -17.22 0.04 -10.45
CA LEU A 55 -15.95 -0.46 -11.00
C LEU A 55 -14.91 0.67 -11.14
N GLU A 56 -15.36 1.88 -11.44
CA GLU A 56 -14.50 3.05 -11.51
C GLU A 56 -13.84 3.34 -10.15
N THR A 57 -14.58 3.26 -9.04
CA THR A 57 -13.99 3.43 -7.70
C THR A 57 -12.98 2.33 -7.36
N LEU A 58 -13.20 1.10 -7.83
CA LEU A 58 -12.22 0.01 -7.70
C LEU A 58 -10.94 0.29 -8.51
N PHE A 59 -11.07 0.77 -9.76
CA PHE A 59 -9.92 1.14 -10.60
C PHE A 59 -9.16 2.31 -9.98
N ARG A 60 -9.87 3.31 -9.52
CA ARG A 60 -9.33 4.46 -8.81
C ARG A 60 -8.64 4.07 -7.51
N ALA A 61 -9.17 3.13 -6.74
CA ALA A 61 -8.53 2.61 -5.54
C ALA A 61 -7.16 1.96 -5.84
N ASN A 62 -7.04 1.22 -6.95
CA ASN A 62 -5.77 0.67 -7.40
C ASN A 62 -4.78 1.75 -7.82
N LEU A 63 -5.25 2.83 -8.46
CA LEU A 63 -4.43 3.93 -8.95
C LEU A 63 -3.94 4.83 -7.81
N GLU A 64 -4.82 5.19 -6.89
CA GLU A 64 -4.61 6.30 -5.95
C GLU A 64 -4.29 5.85 -4.51
N SER A 65 -4.71 4.64 -4.08
CA SER A 65 -4.43 4.20 -2.71
C SER A 65 -2.93 4.01 -2.47
N ARG A 66 -2.47 4.64 -1.39
CA ARG A 66 -1.06 4.62 -0.96
C ARG A 66 -0.78 3.49 0.03
N THR A 67 -1.79 3.12 0.84
CA THR A 67 -1.63 2.18 1.97
C THR A 67 -2.21 0.80 1.71
N ALA A 68 -3.12 0.63 0.72
CA ALA A 68 -3.60 -0.68 0.32
C ALA A 68 -2.47 -1.56 -0.23
N THR A 69 -2.46 -2.84 0.16
CA THR A 69 -1.53 -3.83 -0.39
C THR A 69 -2.07 -4.50 -1.65
N ARG A 70 -3.41 -4.57 -1.76
CA ARG A 70 -4.14 -5.20 -2.85
C ARG A 70 -5.60 -4.77 -2.81
N VAL A 71 -6.26 -4.73 -3.97
CA VAL A 71 -7.71 -4.51 -4.08
C VAL A 71 -8.35 -5.74 -4.71
N LEU A 72 -9.38 -6.27 -4.05
CA LEU A 72 -10.09 -7.48 -4.45
C LEU A 72 -11.54 -7.14 -4.80
N LEU A 73 -12.00 -7.51 -6.00
CA LEU A 73 -13.42 -7.44 -6.35
C LEU A 73 -14.14 -8.66 -5.76
N ARG A 74 -15.19 -8.44 -4.99
CA ARG A 74 -16.07 -9.50 -4.49
C ARG A 74 -16.96 -10.00 -5.64
N VAL A 75 -16.90 -11.30 -5.93
CA VAL A 75 -17.63 -11.89 -7.04
C VAL A 75 -18.94 -12.51 -6.59
N GLY A 76 -18.94 -13.09 -5.39
CA GLY A 76 -20.13 -13.67 -4.78
C GLY A 76 -19.82 -14.39 -3.48
N ARG A 77 -20.90 -14.71 -2.74
CA ARG A 77 -20.82 -15.48 -1.50
C ARG A 77 -21.95 -16.48 -1.41
N PHE A 78 -21.68 -17.62 -0.82
CA PHE A 78 -22.69 -18.65 -0.58
C PHE A 78 -22.22 -19.66 0.48
N ARG A 79 -23.17 -20.32 1.12
CA ARG A 79 -22.89 -21.43 2.05
C ARG A 79 -22.70 -22.73 1.27
N ALA A 80 -21.71 -23.56 1.68
CA ALA A 80 -21.50 -24.89 1.14
C ALA A 80 -20.98 -25.85 2.23
N LEU A 81 -21.62 -27.01 2.34
CA LEU A 81 -21.28 -28.07 3.30
C LEU A 81 -20.62 -29.29 2.63
N HIS A 82 -20.70 -29.38 1.31
CA HIS A 82 -20.17 -30.49 0.48
C HIS A 82 -19.38 -29.93 -0.70
N PHE A 83 -18.35 -30.64 -1.14
CA PHE A 83 -17.51 -30.23 -2.29
C PHE A 83 -18.30 -30.15 -3.61
N SER A 84 -19.31 -31.03 -3.81
CA SER A 84 -20.19 -30.96 -4.98
C SER A 84 -21.03 -29.68 -5.01
N GLU A 85 -21.53 -29.26 -3.83
CA GLU A 85 -22.29 -28.02 -3.66
C GLU A 85 -21.39 -26.81 -3.90
N LEU A 86 -20.18 -26.81 -3.32
CA LEU A 86 -19.17 -25.76 -3.52
C LEU A 86 -18.89 -25.58 -5.02
N ARG A 87 -18.56 -26.66 -5.75
CA ARG A 87 -18.29 -26.61 -7.18
C ARG A 87 -19.49 -26.07 -7.97
N LYS A 88 -20.69 -26.62 -7.75
CA LYS A 88 -21.90 -26.20 -8.46
C LYS A 88 -22.19 -24.70 -8.27
N LYS A 89 -22.16 -24.21 -7.01
CA LYS A 89 -22.42 -22.81 -6.71
C LYS A 89 -21.30 -21.90 -7.20
N ALA A 90 -20.03 -22.32 -7.09
CA ALA A 90 -18.90 -21.56 -7.63
C ALA A 90 -18.96 -21.43 -9.15
N ALA A 91 -19.37 -22.49 -9.88
CA ALA A 91 -19.52 -22.45 -11.34
C ALA A 91 -20.60 -21.46 -11.82
N ALA A 92 -21.59 -21.16 -10.96
CA ALA A 92 -22.63 -20.19 -11.27
C ALA A 92 -22.18 -18.73 -11.11
N LEU A 93 -20.99 -18.46 -10.58
CA LEU A 93 -20.45 -17.10 -10.47
C LEU A 93 -20.01 -16.57 -11.85
N PRO A 94 -20.02 -15.25 -12.08
CA PRO A 94 -19.82 -14.64 -13.40
C PRO A 94 -18.34 -14.56 -13.82
N TRP A 95 -17.59 -15.65 -13.75
CA TRP A 95 -16.16 -15.71 -14.03
C TRP A 95 -15.75 -15.18 -15.41
N PRO A 96 -16.50 -15.44 -16.52
CA PRO A 96 -16.14 -14.93 -17.85
C PRO A 96 -16.08 -13.40 -17.94
N ARG A 97 -16.58 -12.68 -16.95
CA ARG A 97 -16.48 -11.21 -16.89
C ARG A 97 -15.09 -10.74 -16.47
N PHE A 98 -14.32 -11.61 -15.81
CA PHE A 98 -13.01 -11.30 -15.21
C PHE A 98 -11.87 -12.11 -15.83
N ALA A 99 -12.19 -13.07 -16.67
CA ALA A 99 -11.22 -13.94 -17.30
C ALA A 99 -11.13 -13.65 -18.80
N ALA A 100 -9.92 -13.39 -19.31
CA ALA A 100 -9.64 -13.47 -20.74
C ALA A 100 -9.95 -14.90 -21.25
N PRO A 101 -10.06 -15.14 -22.57
CA PRO A 101 -10.41 -16.45 -23.12
C PRO A 101 -9.50 -17.59 -22.65
N MET A 102 -8.22 -17.30 -22.44
CA MET A 102 -7.24 -18.23 -21.86
C MET A 102 -6.46 -17.51 -20.76
N VAL A 103 -6.39 -18.13 -19.57
CA VAL A 103 -5.73 -17.53 -18.40
C VAL A 103 -4.87 -18.55 -17.66
N ARG A 104 -3.81 -18.09 -17.01
CA ARG A 104 -3.20 -18.82 -15.91
C ARG A 104 -4.09 -18.68 -14.68
N LEU A 105 -4.33 -19.78 -13.98
CA LEU A 105 -5.16 -19.77 -12.78
C LEU A 105 -4.30 -19.87 -11.52
N ARG A 106 -4.62 -19.04 -10.54
CA ARG A 106 -4.17 -19.19 -9.16
C ARG A 106 -5.37 -19.10 -8.23
N VAL A 107 -5.52 -20.07 -7.35
CA VAL A 107 -6.56 -20.05 -6.33
C VAL A 107 -5.90 -20.04 -4.96
N SER A 108 -6.19 -19.01 -4.17
CA SER A 108 -5.76 -18.90 -2.76
C SER A 108 -6.96 -19.17 -1.87
N VAL A 109 -6.83 -20.14 -0.96
CA VAL A 109 -7.90 -20.57 -0.07
C VAL A 109 -7.52 -20.29 1.38
N ALA A 110 -8.48 -19.75 2.14
CA ALA A 110 -8.43 -19.68 3.59
C ALA A 110 -9.80 -20.10 4.12
N ALA A 111 -9.86 -21.20 4.90
CA ALA A 111 -11.09 -21.69 5.51
C ALA A 111 -10.92 -21.75 7.02
N HIS A 112 -11.84 -21.09 7.75
CA HIS A 112 -11.87 -21.05 9.20
C HIS A 112 -13.24 -21.50 9.71
N LYS A 113 -13.25 -22.44 10.66
CA LYS A 113 -14.50 -23.01 11.20
C LYS A 113 -15.48 -23.49 10.13
N CYS A 114 -14.96 -24.07 9.04
CA CYS A 114 -15.75 -24.66 7.98
C CYS A 114 -15.69 -26.17 8.04
N ARG A 115 -16.79 -26.81 7.62
CA ARG A 115 -16.83 -28.25 7.38
C ARG A 115 -15.89 -28.66 6.24
N LEU A 116 -15.79 -27.82 5.21
CA LEU A 116 -14.80 -27.91 4.14
C LEU A 116 -13.56 -27.11 4.58
N PHE A 117 -12.51 -27.77 5.04
CA PHE A 117 -11.32 -27.12 5.60
C PHE A 117 -10.02 -27.46 4.85
N HIS A 118 -10.02 -28.46 3.97
CA HIS A 118 -8.86 -28.84 3.17
C HIS A 118 -8.65 -27.83 2.02
N SER A 119 -7.71 -26.92 2.16
CA SER A 119 -7.47 -25.81 1.21
C SER A 119 -7.21 -26.31 -0.20
N ASP A 120 -6.41 -27.36 -0.40
CA ASP A 120 -6.09 -27.91 -1.73
C ASP A 120 -7.32 -28.49 -2.40
N ALA A 121 -8.13 -29.27 -1.66
CA ALA A 121 -9.37 -29.83 -2.20
C ALA A 121 -10.39 -28.75 -2.58
N ILE A 122 -10.48 -27.65 -1.79
CA ILE A 122 -11.29 -26.49 -2.14
C ILE A 122 -10.76 -25.85 -3.41
N ALA A 123 -9.44 -25.61 -3.52
CA ALA A 123 -8.81 -25.00 -4.68
C ALA A 123 -9.08 -25.80 -5.96
N GLU A 124 -8.91 -27.14 -5.93
CA GLU A 124 -9.22 -28.03 -7.06
C GLU A 124 -10.69 -27.91 -7.51
N ARG A 125 -11.64 -27.85 -6.56
CA ARG A 125 -13.07 -27.70 -6.90
C ARG A 125 -13.38 -26.33 -7.49
N VAL A 126 -12.69 -25.28 -7.03
CA VAL A 126 -12.81 -23.92 -7.60
C VAL A 126 -12.23 -23.89 -9.02
N VAL A 127 -11.06 -24.48 -9.26
CA VAL A 127 -10.49 -24.61 -10.62
C VAL A 127 -11.46 -25.37 -11.55
N SER A 128 -12.02 -26.49 -11.08
CA SER A 128 -13.04 -27.25 -11.85
C SER A 128 -14.28 -26.38 -12.14
N ALA A 129 -14.76 -25.60 -11.16
CA ALA A 129 -15.90 -24.71 -11.33
C ALA A 129 -15.63 -23.58 -12.35
N LEU A 130 -14.41 -23.04 -12.38
CA LEU A 130 -14.00 -22.07 -13.40
C LEU A 130 -14.06 -22.68 -14.80
N GLY A 131 -13.56 -23.93 -14.97
CA GLY A 131 -13.66 -24.68 -16.23
C GLY A 131 -15.12 -24.91 -16.64
N ASP A 132 -15.98 -25.30 -15.70
CA ASP A 132 -17.43 -25.51 -15.94
C ASP A 132 -18.13 -24.21 -16.40
N SER A 133 -17.60 -23.04 -16.01
CA SER A 133 -18.10 -21.71 -16.43
C SER A 133 -17.52 -21.21 -17.75
N GLY A 134 -16.66 -21.99 -18.42
CA GLY A 134 -16.05 -21.65 -19.71
C GLY A 134 -14.70 -20.95 -19.63
N VAL A 135 -14.08 -20.85 -18.44
CA VAL A 135 -12.71 -20.30 -18.32
C VAL A 135 -11.70 -21.37 -18.70
N VAL A 136 -10.87 -21.11 -19.72
CA VAL A 136 -9.84 -22.02 -20.20
C VAL A 136 -8.51 -21.73 -19.47
N GLN A 137 -8.01 -22.76 -18.76
CA GLN A 137 -6.70 -22.67 -18.13
C GLN A 137 -5.58 -22.95 -19.12
N THR A 138 -4.50 -22.18 -19.06
CA THR A 138 -3.26 -22.38 -19.82
C THR A 138 -2.04 -22.37 -18.92
N GLN A 139 -0.95 -22.98 -19.40
CA GLN A 139 0.40 -22.92 -18.79
C GLN A 139 1.30 -21.89 -19.48
N ASP A 140 0.81 -21.20 -20.50
CA ASP A 140 1.55 -20.16 -21.19
C ASP A 140 1.98 -19.06 -20.20
N PRO A 141 3.29 -18.82 -19.99
CA PRO A 141 3.79 -17.85 -19.03
C PRO A 141 3.36 -16.39 -19.35
N ASP A 142 3.06 -16.12 -20.61
CA ASP A 142 2.66 -14.78 -21.09
C ASP A 142 1.15 -14.54 -20.98
N ALA A 143 0.36 -15.61 -20.77
CA ALA A 143 -1.09 -15.47 -20.59
C ALA A 143 -1.43 -14.69 -19.32
N PRO A 144 -2.54 -13.91 -19.32
CA PRO A 144 -3.03 -13.21 -18.14
C PRO A 144 -3.22 -14.12 -16.94
N LEU A 145 -2.93 -13.63 -15.75
CA LEU A 145 -3.14 -14.35 -14.50
C LEU A 145 -4.50 -13.98 -13.88
N LEU A 146 -5.42 -14.92 -13.81
CA LEU A 146 -6.62 -14.80 -12.98
C LEU A 146 -6.32 -15.37 -11.59
N HIS A 147 -6.20 -14.48 -10.60
CA HIS A 147 -6.01 -14.88 -9.22
C HIS A 147 -7.32 -14.77 -8.44
N VAL A 148 -7.84 -15.92 -8.01
CA VAL A 148 -9.08 -16.05 -7.25
C VAL A 148 -8.76 -16.29 -5.78
N PHE A 149 -9.44 -15.57 -4.88
CA PHE A 149 -9.41 -15.78 -3.44
C PHE A 149 -10.74 -16.40 -3.00
N ALA A 150 -10.68 -17.58 -2.35
CA ALA A 150 -11.80 -18.23 -1.72
C ALA A 150 -11.62 -18.19 -0.19
N ARG A 151 -12.42 -17.40 0.50
CA ARG A 151 -12.41 -17.31 1.95
C ARG A 151 -13.66 -17.94 2.53
N GLY A 152 -13.48 -19.01 3.30
CA GLY A 152 -14.52 -19.69 4.06
C GLY A 152 -14.52 -19.24 5.52
N GLU A 153 -15.68 -18.88 6.06
CA GLU A 153 -15.91 -18.59 7.46
C GLU A 153 -17.26 -19.17 7.87
N GLN A 154 -17.29 -20.08 8.84
CA GLN A 154 -18.53 -20.73 9.33
C GLN A 154 -19.38 -21.34 8.18
N ASP A 155 -18.75 -22.06 7.25
CA ASP A 155 -19.33 -22.66 6.05
C ASP A 155 -19.84 -21.66 4.98
N GLU A 156 -19.73 -20.36 5.18
CA GLU A 156 -19.97 -19.36 4.16
C GLU A 156 -18.68 -19.07 3.39
N PHE A 157 -18.71 -19.24 2.08
CA PHE A 157 -17.58 -19.02 1.19
C PHE A 157 -17.77 -17.73 0.41
N LEU A 158 -16.79 -16.85 0.53
CA LEU A 158 -16.70 -15.58 -0.19
C LEU A 158 -15.62 -15.68 -1.26
N PHE A 159 -15.98 -15.39 -2.51
CA PHE A 159 -15.09 -15.41 -3.65
C PHE A 159 -14.73 -14.00 -4.10
N SER A 160 -13.47 -13.79 -4.40
CA SER A 160 -12.97 -12.51 -4.87
C SER A 160 -11.95 -12.69 -5.98
N VAL A 161 -11.85 -11.73 -6.89
CA VAL A 161 -10.84 -11.67 -7.95
C VAL A 161 -9.86 -10.55 -7.63
N ASP A 162 -8.58 -10.82 -7.86
CA ASP A 162 -7.53 -9.82 -7.74
C ASP A 162 -7.63 -8.79 -8.87
N SER A 163 -7.84 -7.54 -8.53
CA SER A 163 -7.80 -6.45 -9.49
C SER A 163 -6.41 -5.81 -9.63
N SER A 164 -5.55 -5.99 -8.64
CA SER A 164 -4.24 -5.33 -8.57
C SER A 164 -3.14 -6.03 -9.37
N GLY A 165 -3.14 -7.37 -9.38
CA GLY A 165 -2.06 -8.20 -9.91
C GLY A 165 -0.87 -8.28 -8.95
N GLU A 166 0.25 -7.62 -9.25
CA GLU A 166 1.33 -7.48 -8.28
C GLU A 166 0.89 -6.65 -7.06
N LEU A 167 1.52 -6.89 -5.91
CA LEU A 167 1.22 -6.14 -4.69
C LEU A 167 1.43 -4.64 -4.91
N LEU A 168 0.53 -3.80 -4.38
CA LEU A 168 0.51 -2.36 -4.64
C LEU A 168 1.74 -1.62 -4.11
N HIS A 169 2.50 -2.19 -3.16
CA HIS A 169 3.78 -1.60 -2.76
C HIS A 169 4.83 -1.64 -3.88
N LYS A 170 4.74 -2.53 -4.86
CA LYS A 170 5.60 -2.51 -6.04
C LYS A 170 5.15 -1.38 -6.97
N ARG A 171 5.60 -0.14 -6.69
CA ARG A 171 5.21 1.08 -7.42
C ARG A 171 5.79 1.18 -8.83
N GLY A 172 6.85 0.38 -9.15
CA GLY A 172 7.56 0.41 -10.42
C GLY A 172 8.86 1.22 -10.42
N TYR A 173 9.09 2.09 -9.45
CA TYR A 173 10.32 2.88 -9.38
C TYR A 173 11.51 2.16 -8.77
N ARG A 174 11.31 1.15 -7.92
CA ARG A 174 12.38 0.39 -7.30
C ARG A 174 12.80 -0.78 -8.18
N GLN A 175 14.04 -0.76 -8.67
CA GLN A 175 14.63 -1.86 -9.46
C GLN A 175 15.69 -2.64 -8.69
N GLN A 176 16.31 -2.05 -7.67
CA GLN A 176 17.30 -2.70 -6.82
C GLN A 176 16.84 -2.64 -5.37
N ASP A 177 16.89 -3.78 -4.72
CA ASP A 177 16.62 -3.89 -3.30
C ASP A 177 17.91 -3.63 -2.51
N GLY A 178 17.85 -2.62 -1.63
CA GLY A 178 18.81 -2.52 -0.53
C GLY A 178 18.54 -3.62 0.50
N HIS A 179 19.41 -3.78 1.49
CA HIS A 179 19.19 -4.74 2.58
C HIS A 179 17.91 -4.39 3.36
N ALA A 180 16.82 -5.15 3.17
CA ALA A 180 15.50 -5.06 3.81
C ALA A 180 14.90 -3.62 3.76
N PRO A 181 14.53 -3.13 2.57
CA PRO A 181 13.94 -1.81 2.42
C PRO A 181 12.54 -1.74 3.03
N MET A 182 12.13 -0.53 3.46
CA MET A 182 10.76 -0.26 3.84
C MET A 182 9.81 -0.50 2.64
N ARG A 183 8.65 -1.13 2.86
CA ARG A 183 7.64 -1.25 1.82
C ARG A 183 7.04 0.12 1.51
N GLU A 184 6.78 0.37 0.23
CA GLU A 184 6.24 1.64 -0.25
C GLU A 184 4.83 1.95 0.28
N THR A 185 4.07 0.95 0.72
CA THR A 185 2.78 1.13 1.39
C THR A 185 2.91 1.48 2.88
N LEU A 186 4.05 1.18 3.49
CA LEU A 186 4.31 1.52 4.90
C LEU A 186 4.74 2.97 5.06
N ALA A 187 5.53 3.50 4.12
CA ALA A 187 6.02 4.88 4.18
C ALA A 187 4.87 5.93 4.22
N PRO A 188 3.85 5.89 3.35
CA PRO A 188 2.71 6.79 3.45
C PRO A 188 1.93 6.68 4.76
N ALA A 189 1.83 5.46 5.32
CA ALA A 189 1.19 5.29 6.62
C ALA A 189 1.99 5.97 7.75
N LEU A 190 3.33 5.84 7.74
CA LEU A 190 4.18 6.54 8.70
C LEU A 190 4.08 8.07 8.54
N LEU A 191 4.04 8.57 7.31
CA LEU A 191 3.85 9.98 7.01
C LEU A 191 2.50 10.48 7.54
N SER A 192 1.40 9.78 7.26
CA SER A 192 0.07 10.11 7.76
C SER A 192 0.01 10.10 9.29
N LEU A 193 0.53 9.06 9.94
CA LEU A 193 0.58 8.94 11.41
C LEU A 193 1.48 9.99 12.07
N SER A 194 2.47 10.53 11.34
CA SER A 194 3.29 11.65 11.82
C SER A 194 2.64 13.02 11.58
N GLY A 195 1.50 13.06 10.88
CA GLY A 195 0.78 14.27 10.54
C GLY A 195 1.35 15.01 9.32
N PHE A 196 2.08 14.30 8.44
CA PHE A 196 2.55 14.89 7.18
C PHE A 196 1.42 14.91 6.14
N ASP A 197 1.11 16.10 5.67
CA ASP A 197 0.08 16.39 4.66
C ASP A 197 0.62 17.07 3.39
N GLY A 198 1.96 17.18 3.29
CA GLY A 198 2.64 17.86 2.19
C GLY A 198 2.71 19.37 2.30
N GLN A 199 2.26 19.97 3.42
CA GLN A 199 2.27 21.43 3.63
C GLN A 199 3.45 21.90 4.48
N VAL A 200 4.09 21.01 5.22
CA VAL A 200 5.25 21.29 6.06
C VAL A 200 6.52 20.63 5.53
N ALA A 201 7.68 21.17 5.89
CA ALA A 201 8.95 20.57 5.51
C ALA A 201 9.10 19.14 6.07
N LEU A 202 9.72 18.25 5.30
CA LEU A 202 10.06 16.89 5.72
C LEU A 202 11.55 16.65 5.64
N CYS A 203 12.10 15.96 6.63
CA CYS A 203 13.47 15.42 6.59
C CYS A 203 13.47 13.92 6.93
N ASP A 204 14.06 13.11 6.05
CA ASP A 204 14.50 11.74 6.34
C ASP A 204 16.04 11.72 6.46
N PRO A 205 16.59 11.75 7.68
CA PRO A 205 18.04 11.86 7.90
C PRO A 205 18.79 10.54 7.78
N MET A 206 18.12 9.44 7.45
CA MET A 206 18.66 8.11 7.25
C MET A 206 17.89 7.41 6.13
N CYS A 207 17.86 8.05 4.94
CA CYS A 207 16.92 7.74 3.89
C CYS A 207 17.14 6.36 3.22
N GLY A 208 18.30 5.74 3.35
CA GLY A 208 18.60 4.49 2.69
C GLY A 208 18.29 4.57 1.19
N SER A 209 17.40 3.72 0.69
CA SER A 209 16.96 3.73 -0.72
C SER A 209 15.96 4.82 -1.08
N GLY A 210 15.65 5.75 -0.17
CA GLY A 210 14.81 6.94 -0.40
C GLY A 210 13.32 6.73 -0.32
N THR A 211 12.83 5.57 0.12
CA THR A 211 11.39 5.24 0.07
C THR A 211 10.51 6.29 0.75
N LEU A 212 10.87 6.72 1.96
CA LEU A 212 10.06 7.69 2.72
C LEU A 212 10.01 9.04 2.02
N ALA A 213 11.15 9.54 1.55
CA ALA A 213 11.23 10.83 0.84
C ALA A 213 10.50 10.81 -0.50
N ILE A 214 10.57 9.69 -1.26
CA ILE A 214 9.85 9.52 -2.54
C ILE A 214 8.34 9.51 -2.30
N GLU A 215 7.85 8.72 -1.34
CA GLU A 215 6.42 8.67 -1.03
C GLU A 215 5.92 10.02 -0.46
N ALA A 216 6.76 10.74 0.29
CA ALA A 216 6.45 12.10 0.74
C ALA A 216 6.32 13.08 -0.44
N ALA A 217 7.22 12.99 -1.44
CA ALA A 217 7.13 13.79 -2.65
C ALA A 217 5.87 13.48 -3.45
N HIS A 218 5.54 12.20 -3.63
CA HIS A 218 4.28 11.78 -4.27
C HIS A 218 3.06 12.35 -3.54
N LEU A 219 3.06 12.35 -2.20
CA LEU A 219 1.97 12.88 -1.40
C LEU A 219 1.88 14.42 -1.54
N ALA A 220 3.01 15.12 -1.42
CA ALA A 220 3.07 16.58 -1.52
C ALA A 220 2.67 17.10 -2.91
N LEU A 221 2.98 16.34 -3.96
CA LEU A 221 2.61 16.62 -5.34
C LEU A 221 1.19 16.16 -5.69
N LEU A 222 0.47 15.47 -4.83
CA LEU A 222 -0.80 14.78 -5.10
C LEU A 222 -0.69 13.75 -6.23
N ARG A 223 0.51 13.22 -6.49
CA ARG A 223 0.76 12.26 -7.55
C ARG A 223 0.30 10.86 -7.13
N ALA A 224 -0.51 10.21 -7.98
CA ALA A 224 -1.01 8.88 -7.70
C ALA A 224 0.10 7.81 -7.74
N PRO A 225 0.16 6.88 -6.77
CA PRO A 225 1.24 5.89 -6.67
C PRO A 225 1.16 4.79 -7.72
N GLY A 226 0.02 4.61 -8.38
CA GLY A 226 -0.23 3.55 -9.36
C GLY A 226 0.11 3.89 -10.81
N LEU A 227 0.60 5.12 -11.10
CA LEU A 227 0.80 5.60 -12.48
C LEU A 227 1.86 4.84 -13.28
N LEU A 228 2.83 4.19 -12.63
CA LEU A 228 3.95 3.52 -13.28
C LEU A 228 3.78 1.99 -13.36
N ARG A 229 2.58 1.46 -13.13
CA ARG A 229 2.37 0.02 -13.05
C ARG A 229 1.20 -0.47 -13.91
N ARG A 230 1.23 -1.77 -14.21
CA ARG A 230 0.12 -2.50 -14.80
C ARG A 230 -0.76 -3.11 -13.70
N PHE A 231 -2.06 -3.23 -13.96
CA PHE A 231 -3.02 -3.86 -13.06
C PHE A 231 -3.65 -5.10 -13.70
N ALA A 232 -4.06 -6.09 -12.89
CA ALA A 232 -4.69 -7.30 -13.37
C ALA A 232 -6.04 -7.04 -14.08
N PHE A 233 -6.78 -6.01 -13.66
CA PHE A 233 -8.06 -5.68 -14.29
C PHE A 233 -7.92 -5.18 -15.74
N PHE A 234 -6.72 -4.86 -16.24
CA PHE A 234 -6.52 -4.53 -17.66
C PHE A 234 -6.81 -5.72 -18.59
N ASP A 235 -6.73 -6.94 -18.06
CA ASP A 235 -7.00 -8.17 -18.79
C ASP A 235 -8.46 -8.64 -18.65
N TRP A 236 -9.29 -7.91 -17.92
CA TRP A 236 -10.68 -8.27 -17.74
C TRP A 236 -11.53 -7.86 -18.95
N PRO A 237 -12.45 -8.72 -19.44
CA PRO A 237 -13.44 -8.30 -20.45
C PRO A 237 -14.30 -7.11 -20.04
N LEU A 238 -14.45 -6.90 -18.72
CA LEU A 238 -15.13 -5.73 -18.15
C LEU A 238 -14.32 -4.42 -18.22
N PHE A 239 -13.05 -4.48 -18.52
CA PHE A 239 -12.20 -3.31 -18.54
C PHE A 239 -12.56 -2.36 -19.69
N SER A 240 -12.72 -1.09 -19.37
CA SER A 240 -12.94 -0.02 -20.35
C SER A 240 -11.74 0.91 -20.39
N LYS A 241 -10.97 0.82 -21.47
CA LYS A 241 -9.80 1.68 -21.68
C LYS A 241 -10.14 3.18 -21.69
N PRO A 242 -11.24 3.65 -22.33
CA PRO A 242 -11.63 5.07 -22.27
C PRO A 242 -11.94 5.56 -20.84
N VAL A 243 -12.62 4.74 -20.02
CA VAL A 243 -12.88 5.07 -18.60
C VAL A 243 -11.57 5.19 -17.83
N TRP A 244 -10.65 4.26 -18.04
CA TRP A 244 -9.34 4.30 -17.41
C TRP A 244 -8.52 5.52 -17.81
N GLU A 245 -8.47 5.86 -19.11
CA GLU A 245 -7.76 7.04 -19.61
C GLU A 245 -8.32 8.34 -19.04
N THR A 246 -9.66 8.42 -18.89
CA THR A 246 -10.33 9.55 -18.23
C THR A 246 -9.93 9.66 -16.76
N LEU A 247 -9.91 8.53 -16.04
CA LEU A 247 -9.46 8.48 -14.63
C LEU A 247 -8.01 8.97 -14.50
N VAL A 248 -7.11 8.45 -15.32
CA VAL A 248 -5.70 8.84 -15.28
C VAL A 248 -5.52 10.31 -15.61
N ALA A 249 -6.24 10.83 -16.62
CA ALA A 249 -6.19 12.25 -17.00
C ALA A 249 -6.68 13.14 -15.86
N HIS A 250 -7.80 12.78 -15.23
CA HIS A 250 -8.33 13.49 -14.04
C HIS A 250 -7.34 13.48 -12.88
N THR A 251 -6.76 12.32 -12.57
CA THR A 251 -5.77 12.19 -11.49
C THR A 251 -4.55 13.06 -11.76
N LYS A 252 -4.03 13.06 -13.00
CA LYS A 252 -2.89 13.90 -13.39
C LYS A 252 -3.20 15.39 -13.38
N SER A 253 -4.43 15.80 -13.70
CA SER A 253 -4.82 17.23 -13.67
C SER A 253 -4.84 17.80 -12.24
N ASN A 254 -4.92 16.95 -11.22
CA ASN A 254 -4.84 17.36 -9.81
C ASN A 254 -3.40 17.40 -9.27
N GLU A 255 -2.39 16.97 -10.06
CA GLU A 255 -1.00 17.01 -9.59
C GLU A 255 -0.52 18.46 -9.46
N ARG A 256 0.19 18.72 -8.36
CA ARG A 256 0.88 20.00 -8.15
C ARG A 256 2.18 20.02 -8.93
N PRO A 257 2.57 21.15 -9.54
CA PRO A 257 3.82 21.27 -10.27
C PRO A 257 5.05 21.20 -9.33
N GLN A 258 4.88 21.57 -8.06
CA GLN A 258 5.93 21.51 -7.04
C GLN A 258 5.33 21.28 -5.65
N PRO A 259 6.09 20.72 -4.71
CA PRO A 259 5.71 20.63 -3.31
C PRO A 259 5.53 22.02 -2.69
N LEU A 260 4.61 22.14 -1.71
CA LEU A 260 4.40 23.40 -0.98
C LEU A 260 5.52 23.70 0.03
N ALA A 261 6.26 22.67 0.43
CA ALA A 261 7.36 22.76 1.37
C ALA A 261 8.49 21.80 0.98
N PRO A 262 9.75 22.10 1.36
CA PRO A 262 10.90 21.31 0.94
C PRO A 262 10.94 19.93 1.58
N ILE A 263 11.46 18.95 0.83
CA ILE A 263 11.70 17.58 1.28
C ILE A 263 13.20 17.30 1.22
N PHE A 264 13.76 16.87 2.35
CA PHE A 264 15.19 16.56 2.52
C PHE A 264 15.37 15.07 2.76
N ALA A 265 16.34 14.49 2.09
CA ALA A 265 16.76 13.11 2.28
C ALA A 265 18.28 13.05 2.44
N SER A 266 18.77 12.46 3.53
CA SER A 266 20.20 12.28 3.71
C SER A 266 20.54 10.89 4.21
N ASP A 267 21.75 10.42 3.88
CA ASP A 267 22.35 9.23 4.45
C ASP A 267 23.86 9.46 4.58
N HIS A 268 24.49 8.77 5.50
CA HIS A 268 25.96 8.84 5.68
C HIS A 268 26.71 8.07 4.60
N ASP A 269 26.07 7.06 3.97
CA ASP A 269 26.62 6.27 2.88
C ASP A 269 26.25 6.90 1.53
N PRO A 270 27.25 7.42 0.77
CA PRO A 270 27.01 8.02 -0.54
C PRO A 270 26.30 7.06 -1.53
N ARG A 271 26.58 5.74 -1.44
CA ARG A 271 25.93 4.74 -2.29
C ARG A 271 24.43 4.67 -2.03
N MET A 272 24.00 4.87 -0.78
CA MET A 272 22.56 4.92 -0.45
C MET A 272 21.91 6.20 -0.98
N VAL A 273 22.59 7.34 -0.91
CA VAL A 273 22.10 8.59 -1.48
C VAL A 273 21.96 8.50 -3.01
N ASP A 274 22.94 7.90 -3.69
CA ASP A 274 22.88 7.68 -5.15
C ASP A 274 21.74 6.72 -5.51
N LEU A 275 21.56 5.64 -4.75
CA LEU A 275 20.44 4.72 -4.92
C LEU A 275 19.10 5.41 -4.71
N ALA A 276 18.98 6.25 -3.68
CA ALA A 276 17.78 7.03 -3.39
C ALA A 276 17.46 8.01 -4.52
N ARG A 277 18.47 8.70 -5.06
CA ARG A 277 18.34 9.61 -6.21
C ARG A 277 17.87 8.87 -7.46
N ASN A 278 18.49 7.74 -7.79
CA ASN A 278 18.11 6.92 -8.93
C ASN A 278 16.68 6.38 -8.81
N ASN A 279 16.24 5.99 -7.61
CA ASN A 279 14.86 5.59 -7.36
C ASN A 279 13.90 6.78 -7.53
N ALA A 280 14.27 7.97 -7.04
CA ALA A 280 13.48 9.18 -7.17
C ALA A 280 13.38 9.67 -8.62
N GLU A 281 14.43 9.49 -9.44
CA GLU A 281 14.39 9.77 -10.89
C GLU A 281 13.39 8.86 -11.58
N ARG A 282 13.43 7.54 -11.33
CA ARG A 282 12.45 6.59 -11.87
C ARG A 282 11.01 6.88 -11.38
N ALA A 283 10.88 7.42 -10.18
CA ALA A 283 9.60 7.90 -9.64
C ALA A 283 9.17 9.27 -10.18
N ASN A 284 10.01 9.93 -11.02
CA ASN A 284 9.83 11.28 -11.54
C ASN A 284 9.66 12.36 -10.44
N VAL A 285 10.37 12.24 -9.32
CA VAL A 285 10.31 13.18 -8.19
C VAL A 285 11.68 13.66 -7.71
N SER A 286 12.78 13.28 -8.35
CA SER A 286 14.15 13.62 -7.93
C SER A 286 14.38 15.12 -7.79
N GLN A 287 13.82 15.93 -8.71
CA GLN A 287 13.91 17.39 -8.71
C GLN A 287 13.18 18.06 -7.52
N HIS A 288 12.33 17.32 -6.82
CA HIS A 288 11.54 17.80 -5.69
C HIS A 288 12.10 17.38 -4.31
N ILE A 289 13.24 16.69 -4.29
CA ILE A 289 13.88 16.18 -3.08
C ILE A 289 15.32 16.69 -3.04
N VAL A 290 15.71 17.29 -1.93
CA VAL A 290 17.11 17.72 -1.68
C VAL A 290 17.86 16.54 -1.08
N PHE A 291 18.74 15.93 -1.86
CA PHE A 291 19.59 14.80 -1.43
C PHE A 291 20.94 15.28 -0.92
N GLN A 292 21.39 14.77 0.23
CA GLN A 292 22.66 15.12 0.83
C GLN A 292 23.37 13.90 1.40
N THR A 293 24.64 13.69 1.05
CA THR A 293 25.50 12.71 1.76
C THR A 293 26.03 13.36 3.02
N CYS A 294 25.47 12.97 4.17
CA CYS A 294 25.80 13.60 5.44
C CYS A 294 25.40 12.69 6.62
N SER A 295 26.22 12.68 7.66
CA SER A 295 25.84 12.04 8.92
C SER A 295 24.81 12.89 9.67
N VAL A 296 23.93 12.26 10.46
CA VAL A 296 22.93 12.98 11.29
C VAL A 296 23.59 14.00 12.22
N LYS A 297 24.82 13.74 12.68
CA LYS A 297 25.57 14.68 13.55
C LYS A 297 25.90 15.99 12.85
N GLN A 298 26.20 15.91 11.56
CA GLN A 298 26.63 17.05 10.73
C GLN A 298 25.47 17.70 9.97
N LEU A 299 24.34 17.01 9.89
CA LEU A 299 23.17 17.47 9.14
C LEU A 299 22.67 18.80 9.71
N THR A 300 22.53 19.77 8.81
CA THR A 300 21.92 21.08 9.09
C THR A 300 20.67 21.23 8.21
N LEU A 301 19.55 21.55 8.83
CA LEU A 301 18.29 21.80 8.13
C LEU A 301 18.07 23.32 8.00
N PRO A 302 17.41 23.76 6.94
CA PRO A 302 17.08 25.16 6.78
C PRO A 302 16.08 25.64 7.84
N THR A 303 16.02 26.95 8.04
CA THR A 303 15.00 27.59 8.86
C THR A 303 13.64 27.47 8.16
N VAL A 304 12.68 26.86 8.85
CA VAL A 304 11.30 26.67 8.38
C VAL A 304 10.33 27.06 9.50
N LYS A 305 9.07 27.37 9.14
CA LYS A 305 8.03 27.65 10.15
C LYS A 305 7.64 26.38 10.92
N ALA A 306 7.55 25.25 10.23
CA ALA A 306 7.24 23.95 10.81
C ALA A 306 7.84 22.85 9.93
N GLY A 307 8.25 21.74 10.54
CA GLY A 307 8.77 20.60 9.83
C GLY A 307 8.65 19.29 10.61
N LEU A 308 8.80 18.20 9.90
CA LEU A 308 8.82 16.85 10.46
C LEU A 308 10.15 16.16 10.12
N ILE A 309 10.77 15.55 11.10
CA ILE A 309 11.83 14.58 10.92
C ILE A 309 11.17 13.20 11.11
N VAL A 310 11.11 12.41 10.05
CA VAL A 310 10.53 11.06 10.08
C VAL A 310 11.60 10.11 9.59
N CYS A 311 11.97 9.13 10.38
CA CYS A 311 13.04 8.21 10.00
C CYS A 311 12.81 6.78 10.47
N ASN A 312 13.43 5.86 9.72
CA ASN A 312 13.55 4.45 10.02
C ASN A 312 15.03 4.11 10.27
N PRO A 313 15.57 4.44 11.45
CA PRO A 313 16.97 4.20 11.76
C PRO A 313 17.30 2.72 11.76
N PRO A 314 18.58 2.34 11.60
CA PRO A 314 18.99 0.94 11.69
C PRO A 314 18.67 0.35 13.07
N TYR A 315 18.15 -0.89 13.10
CA TYR A 315 17.87 -1.67 14.31
C TYR A 315 18.29 -3.14 14.12
N GLY A 316 18.37 -3.90 15.22
CA GLY A 316 18.76 -5.31 15.21
C GLY A 316 20.26 -5.51 14.98
N LYS A 317 20.66 -6.62 14.35
CA LYS A 317 22.07 -7.06 14.20
C LYS A 317 22.94 -6.20 13.25
N ARG A 318 22.44 -5.07 12.75
CA ARG A 318 23.11 -4.26 11.72
C ARG A 318 24.26 -3.39 12.25
N LEU A 319 24.28 -3.07 13.53
CA LEU A 319 25.30 -2.29 14.20
C LEU A 319 25.63 -2.91 15.55
N ARG A 320 26.83 -2.60 16.11
CA ARG A 320 27.15 -2.94 17.50
C ARG A 320 26.30 -2.10 18.44
N ASP A 321 25.87 -2.65 19.58
CA ASP A 321 24.91 -2.02 20.49
C ASP A 321 25.22 -0.57 20.86
N GLY A 322 26.48 -0.26 21.14
CA GLY A 322 26.92 1.12 21.47
C GLY A 322 26.76 2.12 20.32
N GLN A 323 26.96 1.68 19.06
CA GLN A 323 26.81 2.53 17.88
C GLN A 323 25.34 2.81 17.58
N ILE A 324 24.46 1.82 17.81
CA ILE A 324 23.01 2.00 17.64
C ILE A 324 22.52 3.12 18.56
N VAL A 325 22.77 3.03 19.86
CA VAL A 325 22.35 4.03 20.84
C VAL A 325 22.90 5.43 20.50
N ALA A 326 24.18 5.52 20.07
CA ALA A 326 24.78 6.79 19.66
C ALA A 326 24.06 7.40 18.44
N THR A 327 23.62 6.59 17.50
CA THR A 327 22.84 7.01 16.33
C THR A 327 21.50 7.65 16.74
N TYR A 328 20.77 6.98 17.63
CA TYR A 328 19.48 7.51 18.13
C TYR A 328 19.67 8.80 18.96
N ARG A 329 20.73 8.89 19.79
CA ARG A 329 21.08 10.15 20.48
C ARG A 329 21.40 11.29 19.50
N SER A 330 22.00 10.98 18.34
CA SER A 330 22.27 12.00 17.32
C SER A 330 20.98 12.58 16.70
N LEU A 331 19.92 11.78 16.59
CA LEU A 331 18.58 12.28 16.19
C LEU A 331 18.02 13.28 17.20
N PHE A 332 18.17 13.01 18.50
CA PHE A 332 17.76 13.95 19.54
C PHE A 332 18.57 15.25 19.48
N GLN A 333 19.87 15.16 19.22
CA GLN A 333 20.71 16.36 19.06
C GLN A 333 20.33 17.16 17.80
N LEU A 334 20.00 16.48 16.68
CA LEU A 334 19.48 17.13 15.47
C LEU A 334 18.21 17.92 15.79
N LEU A 335 17.26 17.30 16.48
CA LEU A 335 16.01 17.94 16.88
C LEU A 335 16.26 19.20 17.74
N ARG A 336 17.20 19.12 18.71
CA ARG A 336 17.54 20.28 19.57
C ARG A 336 18.13 21.47 18.79
N ARG A 337 18.87 21.19 17.71
CA ARG A 337 19.38 22.24 16.82
C ARG A 337 18.30 22.88 15.93
N HIS A 338 17.19 22.14 15.69
CA HIS A 338 16.12 22.53 14.77
C HIS A 338 14.74 22.47 15.46
N PRO A 339 14.43 23.38 16.40
CA PRO A 339 13.24 23.31 17.26
C PRO A 339 11.91 23.46 16.50
N ALA A 340 11.93 23.97 15.26
CA ALA A 340 10.74 24.02 14.39
C ALA A 340 10.30 22.66 13.86
N PHE A 341 11.14 21.63 14.04
CA PHE A 341 10.83 20.27 13.61
C PHE A 341 10.28 19.42 14.76
N ARG A 342 9.44 18.45 14.44
CA ARG A 342 9.02 17.36 15.32
C ARG A 342 9.64 16.06 14.84
N LEU A 343 10.10 15.23 15.77
CA LEU A 343 10.76 13.96 15.45
C LEU A 343 9.82 12.77 15.64
N PHE A 344 9.82 11.90 14.63
CA PHE A 344 9.15 10.58 14.64
C PHE A 344 10.16 9.52 14.26
N VAL A 345 10.23 8.46 15.07
CA VAL A 345 11.17 7.36 14.91
C VAL A 345 10.43 6.04 14.79
N PHE A 346 10.73 5.28 13.76
CA PHE A 346 10.18 3.94 13.53
C PHE A 346 11.19 2.89 13.98
N THR A 347 10.89 2.17 15.08
CA THR A 347 11.82 1.20 15.69
C THR A 347 11.07 0.11 16.46
N PRO A 348 11.60 -1.15 16.50
CA PRO A 348 11.04 -2.19 17.36
C PRO A 348 11.37 -2.00 18.84
N ASP A 349 12.39 -1.19 19.17
CA ASP A 349 12.90 -1.03 20.53
C ASP A 349 12.50 0.34 21.15
N PRO A 350 11.59 0.34 22.15
CA PRO A 350 11.19 1.56 22.86
C PRO A 350 12.34 2.28 23.58
N LYS A 351 13.38 1.55 24.02
CA LYS A 351 14.55 2.18 24.67
C LYS A 351 15.34 3.01 23.68
N LEU A 352 15.48 2.57 22.44
CA LEU A 352 16.10 3.34 21.36
C LEU A 352 15.26 4.58 21.02
N ALA A 353 13.94 4.44 20.96
CA ALA A 353 13.05 5.59 20.76
C ALA A 353 13.23 6.63 21.87
N THR A 354 13.30 6.20 23.13
CA THR A 354 13.58 7.09 24.28
C THR A 354 14.94 7.78 24.15
N ALA A 355 15.98 7.07 23.69
CA ALA A 355 17.30 7.64 23.45
C ALA A 355 17.30 8.73 22.36
N ALA A 356 16.34 8.67 21.41
CA ALA A 356 16.08 9.69 20.39
C ALA A 356 15.19 10.85 20.89
N GLY A 357 14.75 10.85 22.16
CA GLY A 357 13.82 11.83 22.70
C GLY A 357 12.35 11.58 22.30
N CYS A 358 12.01 10.39 21.85
CA CYS A 358 10.68 9.99 21.36
C CYS A 358 10.06 8.88 22.24
N PRO A 359 9.75 9.12 23.53
CA PRO A 359 9.24 8.09 24.43
C PRO A 359 7.77 7.71 24.15
N ARG A 360 6.99 8.58 23.48
CA ARG A 360 5.57 8.39 23.23
C ARG A 360 5.33 7.53 22.00
N ARG A 361 4.77 6.32 22.20
CA ARG A 361 4.31 5.49 21.10
C ARG A 361 3.07 6.10 20.45
N VAL A 362 3.11 6.26 19.13
CA VAL A 362 1.98 6.73 18.31
C VAL A 362 1.16 5.52 17.86
N GLU A 363 1.84 4.51 17.27
CA GLU A 363 1.17 3.32 16.73
C GLU A 363 2.11 2.11 16.74
N THR A 364 1.54 0.93 16.62
CA THR A 364 2.27 -0.34 16.45
C THR A 364 1.96 -0.95 15.11
N LEU A 365 2.98 -1.16 14.31
CA LEU A 365 2.89 -1.62 12.92
C LEU A 365 3.72 -2.89 12.72
N HIS A 366 3.62 -3.49 11.53
CA HIS A 366 4.44 -4.63 11.16
C HIS A 366 5.30 -4.31 9.93
N ASN A 367 6.60 -4.62 10.02
CA ASN A 367 7.55 -4.47 8.91
C ASN A 367 8.32 -5.78 8.71
N GLY A 368 8.10 -6.47 7.58
CA GLY A 368 8.78 -7.72 7.27
C GLY A 368 8.62 -8.82 8.34
N GLY A 369 7.44 -8.92 8.98
CA GLY A 369 7.15 -9.87 10.05
C GLY A 369 7.56 -9.41 11.46
N LEU A 370 8.29 -8.30 11.59
CA LEU A 370 8.66 -7.71 12.88
C LEU A 370 7.58 -6.73 13.35
N ARG A 371 7.26 -6.78 14.64
CA ARG A 371 6.44 -5.77 15.31
C ARG A 371 7.30 -4.53 15.59
N VAL A 372 6.92 -3.38 15.05
CA VAL A 372 7.67 -2.12 15.11
C VAL A 372 6.75 -1.00 15.56
N GLY A 373 7.24 -0.09 16.40
CA GLY A 373 6.49 1.09 16.85
C GLY A 373 6.90 2.34 16.09
N LEU A 374 5.93 3.22 15.80
CA LEU A 374 6.19 4.60 15.52
C LEU A 374 6.16 5.38 16.83
N PHE A 375 7.23 6.11 17.13
CA PHE A 375 7.38 6.88 18.36
C PHE A 375 7.59 8.35 18.05
N ALA A 376 7.05 9.23 18.91
CA ALA A 376 7.15 10.66 18.78
C ALA A 376 7.72 11.29 20.07
N GLN A 377 8.30 12.46 19.93
CA GLN A 377 8.58 13.34 21.07
C GLN A 377 7.27 13.68 21.80
N PRO A 378 7.34 14.06 23.09
CA PRO A 378 6.19 14.61 23.80
C PRO A 378 5.60 15.81 23.05
N ALA A 379 4.28 16.00 23.12
CA ALA A 379 3.70 17.25 22.64
C ALA A 379 4.33 18.43 23.39
N PRO A 380 4.61 19.57 22.72
CA PRO A 380 5.02 20.77 23.42
C PRO A 380 3.95 21.12 24.46
N PRO A 381 4.34 21.64 25.65
CA PRO A 381 3.35 22.10 26.62
C PRO A 381 2.43 23.11 25.92
N ALA A 382 1.12 22.99 26.18
CA ALA A 382 0.17 23.96 25.70
C ALA A 382 0.65 25.36 26.12
N GLN A 383 0.87 26.25 25.16
CA GLN A 383 1.16 27.65 25.52
C GLN A 383 -0.06 28.16 26.30
N PRO A 384 0.12 28.76 27.47
CA PRO A 384 -0.99 29.38 28.16
C PRO A 384 -1.58 30.45 27.23
N VAL A 385 -2.88 30.36 27.02
CA VAL A 385 -3.69 31.34 26.27
C VAL A 385 -3.69 32.68 26.98
#